data_e0d4a7d0583d5aa7e625eddecd71030e
#
_entry.id   e0d4a7d0583d5aa7e625eddecd71030e
#
_cell.length_a   1.000
_cell.length_b   1.000
_cell.length_c   1.000
_cell.angle_alpha   90.00
_cell.angle_beta   90.00
_cell.angle_gamma   90.00
#
_symmetry.space_group_name_H-M   'P 1'
#
loop_
_entity.id
_entity.type
_entity.pdbx_description
1 polymer ?
#
loop_
_entity_poly.entity_id
_entity_poly.type
_entity_poly.pdbx_seq_one_letter_code
_entity_poly.pdbx_strand_id
1 'polypeptide(L)'
;MDKIIYGKPLLPRAVSVEPLADFILKIKFNNDEEKLFDVKKIYDLPCFKLLKNKEFFKNVRIEHGSIAWDNDIDYCPDCLYEESF
;
A
#
# COMPACT_ATOMS: atom_id res chain seq x y z
N MET A 1 -10.13 -20.81 19.99
CA MET A 1 -9.40 -20.53 19.89
C MET A 1 -8.98 -20.22 19.53
N ASP A 2 -8.79 -20.37 19.54
CA ASP A 2 -8.06 -20.05 19.25
C ASP A 2 -7.51 -19.79 18.67
N LYS A 3 -7.51 -19.80 18.43
CA LYS A 3 -6.80 -19.46 17.96
C LYS A 3 -6.16 -19.22 17.32
N ILE A 4 -6.20 -19.38 17.11
CA ILE A 4 -5.45 -19.16 16.82
C ILE A 4 -4.81 -18.78 16.18
N ILE A 5 -5.06 -18.25 16.30
CA ILE A 5 -4.01 -18.04 15.61
C ILE A 5 -2.75 -18.25 16.10
N TYR A 6 -2.31 -18.98 15.75
CA TYR A 6 -1.07 -19.29 16.10
C TYR A 6 -0.08 -18.52 15.33
N GLY A 7 1.01 -18.28 15.77
CA GLY A 7 2.01 -17.66 15.06
C GLY A 7 2.03 -16.19 15.26
N LYS A 8 2.36 -15.41 14.24
CA LYS A 8 2.58 -14.00 14.43
C LYS A 8 1.31 -13.22 14.37
N PRO A 9 1.27 -12.09 15.05
CA PRO A 9 0.12 -11.19 14.95
C PRO A 9 0.04 -10.61 13.55
N LEU A 10 -1.13 -10.09 13.21
CA LEU A 10 -1.32 -9.39 11.96
C LEU A 10 -0.50 -8.11 11.98
N LEU A 11 0.08 -7.79 10.84
CA LEU A 11 0.77 -6.51 10.68
C LEU A 11 -0.25 -5.39 10.60
N PRO A 12 0.15 -4.16 10.91
CA PRO A 12 -0.76 -3.01 10.80
C PRO A 12 -1.34 -2.87 9.40
N ARG A 13 -2.53 -2.33 9.33
CA ARG A 13 -3.25 -2.12 8.08
C ARG A 13 -3.32 -0.64 7.76
N ALA A 14 -3.28 -0.31 6.48
CA ALA A 14 -3.36 1.07 6.03
C ALA A 14 -4.78 1.61 6.23
N VAL A 15 -4.87 2.84 6.75
CA VAL A 15 -6.16 3.50 6.97
C VAL A 15 -6.28 4.79 6.18
N SER A 16 -5.17 5.38 5.72
CA SER A 16 -5.23 6.54 4.84
C SER A 16 -4.01 6.58 3.95
N VAL A 17 -4.13 7.23 2.81
CA VAL A 17 -3.05 7.34 1.85
C VAL A 17 -3.12 8.69 1.17
N GLU A 18 -1.95 9.29 0.93
CA GLU A 18 -1.84 10.57 0.24
C GLU A 18 -0.73 10.47 -0.80
N PRO A 19 -1.03 10.70 -2.08
CA PRO A 19 0.02 10.68 -3.10
C PRO A 19 0.88 11.95 -3.00
N LEU A 20 2.17 11.76 -3.00
CA LEU A 20 3.14 12.85 -2.96
C LEU A 20 3.89 12.93 -4.28
N ALA A 21 4.81 13.88 -4.37
CA ALA A 21 5.65 14.00 -5.57
C ALA A 21 6.54 12.78 -5.73
N ASP A 22 7.04 12.58 -6.94
CA ASP A 22 8.03 11.54 -7.24
C ASP A 22 7.55 10.13 -6.99
N PHE A 23 6.24 9.90 -7.17
CA PHE A 23 5.63 8.57 -7.02
C PHE A 23 5.80 7.98 -5.63
N ILE A 24 5.78 8.84 -4.62
CA ILE A 24 5.83 8.43 -3.22
C ILE A 24 4.42 8.52 -2.63
N LEU A 25 4.04 7.54 -1.84
CA LEU A 25 2.77 7.56 -1.10
C LEU A 25 3.06 7.75 0.37
N LYS A 26 2.31 8.63 1.01
CA LYS A 26 2.35 8.75 2.46
C LYS A 26 1.19 7.94 3.01
N ILE A 27 1.49 6.96 3.86
CA ILE A 27 0.50 6.00 4.31
C ILE A 27 0.42 6.04 5.83
N LYS A 28 -0.78 6.14 6.35
CA LYS A 28 -1.01 6.02 7.79
C LYS A 28 -1.60 4.65 8.07
N PHE A 29 -1.07 4.00 9.10
CA PHE A 29 -1.50 2.66 9.49
C PHE A 29 -2.35 2.72 10.74
N ASN A 30 -3.06 1.64 11.04
CA ASN A 30 -4.01 1.63 12.15
C ASN A 30 -3.33 1.60 13.52
N ASN A 31 -2.01 1.51 13.57
CA ASN A 31 -1.24 1.64 14.81
C ASN A 31 -0.68 3.05 14.98
N ASP A 32 -1.21 4.02 14.22
CA ASP A 32 -0.80 5.43 14.21
C ASP A 32 0.57 5.69 13.62
N GLU A 33 1.21 4.70 13.01
CA GLU A 33 2.45 4.94 12.29
C GLU A 33 2.18 5.57 10.93
N GLU A 34 3.05 6.49 10.53
CA GLU A 34 3.04 7.03 9.17
C GLU A 34 4.32 6.60 8.49
N LYS A 35 4.18 6.07 7.29
CA LYS A 35 5.34 5.61 6.52
C LYS A 35 5.21 6.07 5.09
N LEU A 36 6.32 6.01 4.37
CA LEU A 36 6.35 6.34 2.96
C LEU A 36 6.55 5.06 2.15
N PHE A 37 5.87 4.97 1.03
CA PHE A 37 6.02 3.85 0.13
C PHE A 37 6.42 4.37 -1.24
N ASP A 38 7.54 3.87 -1.76
CA ASP A 38 8.06 4.30 -3.05
C ASP A 38 7.50 3.40 -4.15
N VAL A 39 6.53 3.92 -4.90
CA VAL A 39 5.88 3.14 -5.95
C VAL A 39 6.87 2.80 -7.07
N LYS A 40 7.97 3.54 -7.18
CA LYS A 40 8.99 3.23 -8.20
C LYS A 40 9.58 1.83 -8.02
N LYS A 41 9.46 1.24 -6.83
CA LYS A 41 9.92 -0.13 -6.61
C LYS A 41 9.11 -1.15 -7.37
N ILE A 42 7.86 -0.84 -7.70
CA ILE A 42 6.95 -1.82 -8.28
C ILE A 42 6.42 -1.44 -9.66
N TYR A 43 6.51 -0.17 -10.07
CA TYR A 43 5.80 0.25 -11.28
C TYR A 43 6.45 -0.25 -12.58
N ASP A 44 7.61 -0.90 -12.50
CA ASP A 44 8.19 -1.55 -13.68
C ASP A 44 7.68 -2.98 -13.85
N LEU A 45 6.97 -3.52 -12.86
CA LEU A 45 6.38 -4.84 -12.99
C LEU A 45 5.18 -4.77 -13.93
N PRO A 46 4.95 -5.83 -14.72
CA PRO A 46 3.88 -5.78 -15.72
C PRO A 46 2.52 -5.41 -15.17
N CYS A 47 2.16 -5.91 -14.00
CA CYS A 47 0.84 -5.65 -13.44
C CYS A 47 0.71 -4.24 -12.85
N PHE A 48 1.81 -3.50 -12.71
CA PHE A 48 1.80 -2.17 -12.11
C PHE A 48 2.22 -1.07 -13.08
N LYS A 49 2.34 -1.37 -14.36
CA LYS A 49 2.86 -0.39 -15.33
C LYS A 49 2.01 0.88 -15.43
N LEU A 50 0.71 0.76 -15.21
CA LEU A 50 -0.15 1.94 -15.27
C LEU A 50 0.22 2.97 -14.22
N LEU A 51 0.90 2.57 -13.15
CA LEU A 51 1.29 3.49 -12.10
C LEU A 51 2.37 4.48 -12.53
N LYS A 52 2.99 4.26 -13.69
CA LYS A 52 3.93 5.24 -14.25
C LYS A 52 3.22 6.49 -14.74
N ASN A 53 1.91 6.41 -14.97
CA ASN A 53 1.12 7.55 -15.36
C ASN A 53 0.74 8.31 -14.09
N LYS A 54 1.13 9.59 -14.00
CA LYS A 54 0.90 10.36 -12.79
C LYS A 54 -0.57 10.50 -12.43
N GLU A 55 -1.43 10.67 -13.43
CA GLU A 55 -2.85 10.80 -13.17
C GLU A 55 -3.43 9.52 -12.59
N PHE A 56 -3.02 8.39 -13.13
CA PHE A 56 -3.47 7.10 -12.60
C PHE A 56 -2.95 6.89 -11.19
N PHE A 57 -1.67 7.19 -10.96
CA PHE A 57 -1.05 7.06 -9.64
C PHE A 57 -1.80 7.86 -8.58
N LYS A 58 -2.25 9.07 -8.92
CA LYS A 58 -2.92 9.94 -7.96
C LYS A 58 -4.30 9.43 -7.53
N ASN A 59 -4.87 8.50 -8.27
CA ASN A 59 -6.18 7.94 -7.94
C ASN A 59 -6.11 6.78 -6.95
N VAL A 60 -5.03 6.70 -6.21
CA VAL A 60 -4.85 5.68 -5.19
C VAL A 60 -5.90 5.83 -4.07
N ARG A 61 -6.33 4.70 -3.55
CA ARG A 61 -7.30 4.69 -2.44
C ARG A 61 -6.98 3.55 -1.49
N ILE A 62 -7.62 3.56 -0.33
CA ILE A 62 -7.48 2.48 0.64
C ILE A 62 -8.58 1.46 0.40
N GLU A 63 -8.20 0.20 0.27
CA GLU A 63 -9.14 -0.93 0.19
C GLU A 63 -8.55 -2.10 0.95
N HIS A 64 -9.38 -2.71 1.78
CA HIS A 64 -9.00 -3.93 2.51
C HIS A 64 -7.69 -3.79 3.28
N GLY A 65 -7.46 -2.61 3.85
CA GLY A 65 -6.27 -2.37 4.67
C GLY A 65 -5.00 -2.17 3.88
N SER A 66 -5.10 -1.92 2.59
CA SER A 66 -3.95 -1.67 1.74
C SER A 66 -4.29 -0.59 0.72
N ILE A 67 -3.42 -0.41 -0.26
CA ILE A 67 -3.62 0.57 -1.31
C ILE A 67 -4.14 -0.12 -2.56
N ALA A 68 -4.95 0.60 -3.32
CA ALA A 68 -5.53 0.07 -4.55
C ALA A 68 -5.74 1.19 -5.55
N TRP A 69 -5.85 0.81 -6.81
CA TRP A 69 -6.14 1.71 -7.92
C TRP A 69 -7.20 1.06 -8.79
N ASP A 70 -7.66 1.76 -9.80
CA ASP A 70 -8.59 1.19 -10.75
C ASP A 70 -7.95 0.02 -11.50
N ASN A 71 -8.76 -0.71 -12.28
CA ASN A 71 -8.32 -1.86 -13.08
C ASN A 71 -7.84 -3.03 -12.23
N ASP A 72 -8.42 -3.17 -11.02
CA ASP A 72 -8.10 -4.28 -10.11
C ASP A 72 -6.63 -4.30 -9.70
N ILE A 73 -5.97 -3.15 -9.70
CA ILE A 73 -4.60 -3.05 -9.24
C ILE A 73 -4.61 -2.79 -7.74
N ASP A 74 -3.99 -3.69 -6.98
CA ASP A 74 -3.88 -3.53 -5.54
C ASP A 74 -2.54 -4.09 -5.07
N TYR A 75 -2.25 -3.92 -3.79
CA TYR A 75 -0.99 -4.36 -3.22
C TYR A 75 -1.27 -5.10 -1.92
N CYS A 76 -0.44 -6.08 -1.61
CA CYS A 76 -0.58 -6.89 -0.42
C CYS A 76 -0.41 -6.03 0.84
N PRO A 77 -1.36 -6.09 1.79
CA PRO A 77 -1.25 -5.25 3.00
C PRO A 77 0.02 -5.52 3.81
N ASP A 78 0.40 -6.77 3.97
CA ASP A 78 1.60 -7.08 4.73
C ASP A 78 2.86 -6.60 4.03
N CYS A 79 2.92 -6.78 2.71
CA CYS A 79 4.05 -6.30 1.92
C CYS A 79 4.14 -4.78 1.98
N LEU A 80 3.00 -4.11 1.94
CA LEU A 80 2.96 -2.66 2.01
C LEU A 80 3.61 -2.17 3.29
N TYR A 81 3.23 -2.75 4.42
CA TYR A 81 3.78 -2.33 5.69
C TYR A 81 5.28 -2.61 5.77
N GLU A 82 5.69 -3.82 5.34
CA GLU A 82 7.09 -4.22 5.45
C GLU A 82 8.01 -3.44 4.53
N GLU A 83 7.52 -3.01 3.37
CA GLU A 83 8.34 -2.33 2.38
C GLU A 83 8.27 -0.80 2.49
N SER A 84 7.40 -0.28 3.35
CA SER A 84 7.34 1.16 3.60
C SER A 84 8.45 1.57 4.57
N PHE A 85 8.83 2.84 4.50
CA PHE A 85 9.94 3.34 5.34
C PHE A 85 9.62 4.67 5.99
#